data_47c9703652c8f553480b0bce64bab72a
#
_entry.id   47c9703652c8f553480b0bce64bab72a
#
_cell.length_a   1.000
_cell.length_b   1.000
_cell.length_c   1.000
_cell.angle_alpha   90.00
_cell.angle_beta   90.00
_cell.angle_gamma   90.00
#
_symmetry.space_group_name_H-M   'P 1'
#
loop_
_entity.id
_entity.type
_entity.pdbx_description
1 polymer ?
#
loop_
_entity_poly.entity_id
_entity_poly.type
_entity_poly.pdbx_seq_one_letter_code
_entity_poly.pdbx_strand_id
1 'polypeptide(L)'
;MQRMIPMFLIVALLLTGCTTPAPKPVSEANTYRQITMQEAIALMEKEENYIILDVRTHEEFAAGHIPGAIVIPNETIGTEEIAQLPDKDQLIMVYCRSGNRSKQASDKLVKLGYTNIVEFGGINSWPGETVSGME
;
A
#
# COMPACT_ATOMS: atom_id res chain seq x y z
N MET A 1 -77.16 -37.26 -7.72
CA MET A 1 -76.14 -37.33 -6.68
C MET A 1 -74.96 -36.50 -7.16
N GLN A 2 -74.81 -35.36 -6.58
CA GLN A 2 -73.81 -34.39 -6.98
C GLN A 2 -72.58 -34.54 -6.08
N ARG A 3 -71.51 -34.99 -6.63
CA ARG A 3 -70.25 -35.06 -5.93
C ARG A 3 -69.55 -33.70 -6.03
N MET A 4 -69.53 -32.95 -4.95
CA MET A 4 -68.78 -31.76 -4.82
C MET A 4 -67.30 -32.12 -4.60
N ILE A 5 -66.45 -31.68 -5.52
CA ILE A 5 -65.04 -31.79 -5.39
C ILE A 5 -64.54 -30.51 -4.71
N PRO A 6 -63.87 -30.57 -3.56
CA PRO A 6 -63.31 -29.37 -2.97
C PRO A 6 -62.09 -28.95 -3.78
N MET A 7 -62.17 -27.75 -4.25
CA MET A 7 -61.06 -27.08 -4.91
C MET A 7 -59.99 -26.69 -3.86
N PHE A 8 -58.93 -27.44 -3.80
CA PHE A 8 -57.78 -27.06 -3.01
C PHE A 8 -57.12 -25.83 -3.62
N LEU A 9 -57.26 -24.71 -2.92
CA LEU A 9 -56.57 -23.48 -3.24
C LEU A 9 -55.12 -23.64 -2.77
N ILE A 10 -54.23 -23.91 -3.70
CA ILE A 10 -52.79 -23.89 -3.42
C ILE A 10 -52.38 -22.43 -3.33
N VAL A 11 -52.24 -21.94 -2.15
CA VAL A 11 -51.59 -20.65 -1.89
C VAL A 11 -50.11 -20.86 -2.09
N ALA A 12 -49.60 -20.49 -3.25
CA ALA A 12 -48.17 -20.41 -3.49
C ALA A 12 -47.64 -19.23 -2.72
N LEU A 13 -47.00 -19.51 -1.61
CA LEU A 13 -46.29 -18.52 -0.81
C LEU A 13 -45.03 -18.17 -1.56
N LEU A 14 -45.08 -17.10 -2.33
CA LEU A 14 -43.89 -16.48 -2.93
C LEU A 14 -43.03 -15.88 -1.81
N LEU A 15 -42.07 -16.66 -1.36
CA LEU A 15 -40.97 -16.14 -0.55
C LEU A 15 -40.12 -15.25 -1.46
N THR A 16 -40.45 -13.97 -1.53
CA THR A 16 -39.52 -12.97 -2.04
C THR A 16 -38.39 -12.89 -1.06
N GLY A 17 -37.33 -13.67 -1.33
CA GLY A 17 -36.08 -13.53 -0.63
C GLY A 17 -35.53 -12.15 -0.93
N CYS A 18 -35.62 -11.22 0.02
CA CYS A 18 -34.83 -10.01 0.01
C CYS A 18 -33.39 -10.41 0.22
N THR A 19 -32.65 -10.59 -0.87
CA THR A 19 -31.20 -10.60 -0.82
C THR A 19 -30.75 -9.17 -0.55
N THR A 20 -30.57 -8.85 0.71
CA THR A 20 -29.79 -7.67 1.07
C THR A 20 -28.39 -7.88 0.52
N PRO A 21 -27.89 -6.97 -0.35
CA PRO A 21 -26.50 -7.08 -0.76
C PRO A 21 -25.65 -7.04 0.50
N ALA A 22 -24.71 -8.00 0.60
CA ALA A 22 -23.74 -7.97 1.68
C ALA A 22 -23.11 -6.57 1.76
N PRO A 23 -22.95 -5.97 2.94
CA PRO A 23 -22.26 -4.69 3.03
C PRO A 23 -20.90 -4.86 2.37
N LYS A 24 -20.60 -4.00 1.38
CA LYS A 24 -19.25 -3.92 0.84
C LYS A 24 -18.32 -3.78 2.04
N PRO A 25 -17.23 -4.58 2.12
CA PRO A 25 -16.28 -4.39 3.20
C PRO A 25 -15.96 -2.92 3.25
N VAL A 26 -16.17 -2.30 4.39
CA VAL A 26 -15.70 -0.94 4.66
C VAL A 26 -14.25 -0.98 4.21
N SER A 27 -13.90 -0.18 3.22
CA SER A 27 -12.53 -0.16 2.70
C SER A 27 -11.64 -0.09 3.91
N GLU A 28 -10.88 -1.16 4.16
CA GLU A 28 -9.86 -1.12 5.20
C GLU A 28 -9.10 0.17 4.95
N ALA A 29 -9.00 1.00 5.97
CA ALA A 29 -8.31 2.27 5.86
C ALA A 29 -6.98 1.97 5.18
N ASN A 30 -6.75 2.58 4.01
CA ASN A 30 -5.54 2.36 3.25
C ASN A 30 -4.37 2.45 4.21
N THR A 31 -3.54 1.43 4.26
CA THR A 31 -2.38 1.36 5.14
C THR A 31 -1.18 0.87 4.36
N TYR A 32 0.01 1.18 4.83
CA TYR A 32 1.22 0.64 4.22
C TYR A 32 1.49 -0.79 4.72
N ARG A 33 2.20 -1.56 3.93
CA ARG A 33 2.68 -2.89 4.30
C ARG A 33 4.10 -2.79 4.86
N GLN A 34 4.37 -3.50 5.94
CA GLN A 34 5.72 -3.70 6.45
C GLN A 34 6.24 -5.05 5.96
N ILE A 35 7.42 -5.04 5.38
CA ILE A 35 8.11 -6.25 4.92
C ILE A 35 9.55 -6.28 5.45
N THR A 36 10.14 -7.45 5.46
CA THR A 36 11.55 -7.62 5.82
C THR A 36 12.47 -7.13 4.70
N MET A 37 13.74 -6.94 5.02
CA MET A 37 14.75 -6.59 4.02
C MET A 37 14.86 -7.67 2.92
N GLN A 38 14.80 -8.94 3.28
CA GLN A 38 14.85 -10.06 2.34
C GLN A 38 13.63 -10.07 1.41
N GLU A 39 12.45 -9.81 1.96
CA GLU A 39 11.22 -9.67 1.16
C GLU A 39 11.29 -8.49 0.21
N ALA A 40 11.89 -7.37 0.63
CA ALA A 40 12.10 -6.20 -0.21
C ALA A 40 13.02 -6.53 -1.39
N ILE A 41 14.12 -7.21 -1.15
CA ILE A 41 15.06 -7.62 -2.19
C ILE A 41 14.36 -8.55 -3.20
N ALA A 42 13.60 -9.52 -2.72
CA ALA A 42 12.83 -10.43 -3.57
C ALA A 42 11.79 -9.68 -4.40
N LEU A 43 11.15 -8.67 -3.81
CA LEU A 43 10.18 -7.83 -4.51
C LEU A 43 10.85 -7.00 -5.62
N MET A 44 12.03 -6.43 -5.36
CA MET A 44 12.82 -5.69 -6.35
C MET A 44 13.26 -6.58 -7.52
N GLU A 45 13.56 -7.84 -7.27
CA GLU A 45 13.91 -8.81 -8.32
C GLU A 45 12.72 -9.21 -9.18
N LYS A 46 11.53 -9.24 -8.59
CA LYS A 46 10.30 -9.69 -9.24
C LYS A 46 9.61 -8.55 -10.02
N GLU A 47 9.59 -7.35 -9.46
CA GLU A 47 8.86 -6.20 -10.01
C GLU A 47 9.79 -5.34 -10.87
N GLU A 48 9.25 -4.76 -11.93
CA GLU A 48 10.00 -3.88 -12.83
C GLU A 48 9.67 -2.40 -12.64
N ASN A 49 8.46 -2.11 -12.17
CA ASN A 49 7.95 -0.75 -12.06
C ASN A 49 7.72 -0.34 -10.60
N TYR A 50 8.79 -0.01 -9.92
CA TYR A 50 8.73 0.46 -8.53
C TYR A 50 9.67 1.64 -8.30
N ILE A 51 9.41 2.38 -7.25
CA ILE A 51 10.28 3.46 -6.76
C ILE A 51 10.86 3.02 -5.41
N ILE A 52 12.17 3.14 -5.25
CA ILE A 52 12.83 3.03 -3.95
C ILE A 52 12.95 4.44 -3.39
N LEU A 53 12.34 4.69 -2.26
CA LEU A 53 12.27 5.99 -1.62
C LEU A 53 13.07 6.03 -0.33
N ASP A 54 14.15 6.79 -0.35
CA ASP A 54 14.95 7.12 0.83
C ASP A 54 14.35 8.36 1.49
N VAL A 55 13.95 8.23 2.74
CA VAL A 55 13.35 9.34 3.50
C VAL A 55 14.28 9.92 4.56
N ARG A 56 15.58 9.64 4.41
CA ARG A 56 16.65 10.27 5.22
C ARG A 56 16.93 11.69 4.72
N THR A 57 17.92 12.32 5.28
CA THR A 57 18.35 13.63 4.80
C THR A 57 19.10 13.53 3.47
N HIS A 58 19.20 14.65 2.76
CA HIS A 58 20.02 14.73 1.54
C HIS A 58 21.49 14.39 1.80
N GLU A 59 22.04 14.81 2.94
CA GLU A 59 23.41 14.50 3.34
C GLU A 59 23.63 13.00 3.54
N GLU A 60 22.72 12.34 4.24
CA GLU A 60 22.77 10.88 4.44
C GLU A 60 22.69 10.13 3.10
N PHE A 61 21.79 10.57 2.24
CA PHE A 61 21.63 10.00 0.90
C PHE A 61 22.90 10.15 0.06
N ALA A 62 23.48 11.33 0.02
CA ALA A 62 24.71 11.60 -0.72
C ALA A 62 25.91 10.80 -0.21
N ALA A 63 25.97 10.53 1.08
CA ALA A 63 27.03 9.71 1.69
C ALA A 63 26.94 8.23 1.29
N GLY A 64 25.74 7.74 1.00
CA GLY A 64 25.52 6.37 0.54
C GLY A 64 24.05 6.02 0.58
N HIS A 65 23.53 5.46 -0.50
CA HIS A 65 22.13 5.06 -0.63
C HIS A 65 21.99 3.77 -1.44
N ILE A 66 20.84 3.15 -1.37
CA ILE A 66 20.52 1.97 -2.18
C ILE A 66 20.48 2.38 -3.66
N PRO A 67 21.18 1.65 -4.55
CA PRO A 67 21.19 1.98 -5.98
C PRO A 67 19.79 2.13 -6.56
N GLY A 68 19.57 3.19 -7.30
CA GLY A 68 18.29 3.51 -7.93
C GLY A 68 17.29 4.24 -7.02
N ALA A 69 17.60 4.46 -5.75
CA ALA A 69 16.73 5.20 -4.84
C ALA A 69 16.69 6.70 -5.18
N ILE A 70 15.54 7.30 -4.91
CA ILE A 70 15.40 8.76 -4.85
C ILE A 70 15.26 9.19 -3.40
N VAL A 71 15.54 10.46 -3.10
CA VAL A 71 15.44 10.99 -1.75
C VAL A 71 14.34 12.04 -1.63
N ILE A 72 13.45 11.83 -0.65
CA ILE A 72 12.50 12.83 -0.19
C ILE A 72 12.52 12.76 1.34
N PRO A 73 13.18 13.70 2.02
CA PRO A 73 13.28 13.63 3.47
C PRO A 73 11.93 13.58 4.18
N ASN A 74 11.81 12.73 5.18
CA ASN A 74 10.56 12.54 5.94
C ASN A 74 9.97 13.88 6.42
N GLU A 75 10.82 14.81 6.87
CA GLU A 75 10.39 16.11 7.39
C GLU A 75 9.70 16.98 6.33
N THR A 76 9.96 16.74 5.06
CA THR A 76 9.38 17.49 3.94
C THR A 76 8.06 16.92 3.43
N ILE A 77 7.71 15.71 3.85
CA ILE A 77 6.44 15.10 3.48
C ILE A 77 5.35 15.65 4.42
N GLY A 78 4.47 16.43 3.86
CA GLY A 78 3.36 17.05 4.57
C GLY A 78 2.01 16.66 3.98
N THR A 79 1.17 17.66 3.72
CA THR A 79 -0.17 17.49 3.16
C THR A 79 -0.26 17.88 1.68
N GLU A 80 0.83 18.35 1.10
CA GLU A 80 0.88 18.80 -0.30
C GLU A 80 1.25 17.67 -1.24
N GLU A 81 0.84 17.82 -2.51
CA GLU A 81 1.22 16.90 -3.57
C GLU A 81 2.74 16.84 -3.74
N ILE A 82 3.24 15.64 -3.99
CA ILE A 82 4.67 15.38 -4.20
C ILE A 82 4.92 15.22 -5.70
N ALA A 83 5.60 16.19 -6.30
CA ALA A 83 5.83 16.21 -7.75
C ALA A 83 6.64 15.00 -8.24
N GLN A 84 7.57 14.48 -7.43
CA GLN A 84 8.39 13.31 -7.76
C GLN A 84 7.62 11.99 -7.70
N LEU A 85 6.43 11.99 -7.11
CA LEU A 85 5.56 10.83 -6.94
C LEU A 85 4.17 11.10 -7.52
N PRO A 86 4.05 11.25 -8.85
CA PRO A 86 2.80 11.67 -9.47
C PRO A 86 1.73 10.57 -9.54
N ASP A 87 2.14 9.31 -9.51
CA ASP A 87 1.22 8.16 -9.58
C ASP A 87 0.92 7.65 -8.17
N LYS A 88 -0.33 7.80 -7.74
CA LYS A 88 -0.79 7.37 -6.41
C LYS A 88 -0.86 5.85 -6.25
N ASP A 89 -0.88 5.10 -7.35
CA ASP A 89 -0.94 3.65 -7.34
C ASP A 89 0.42 2.98 -7.58
N GLN A 90 1.45 3.78 -7.78
CA GLN A 90 2.82 3.33 -7.94
C GLN A 90 3.28 2.53 -6.72
N LEU A 91 3.95 1.39 -6.95
CA LEU A 91 4.65 0.70 -5.88
C LEU A 91 5.83 1.56 -5.40
N ILE A 92 5.77 1.99 -4.16
CA ILE A 92 6.80 2.80 -3.52
C ILE A 92 7.35 2.02 -2.32
N MET A 93 8.65 1.76 -2.37
CA MET A 93 9.37 1.01 -1.35
C MET A 93 10.18 1.99 -0.51
N VAL A 94 9.79 2.15 0.74
CA VAL A 94 10.27 3.21 1.64
C VAL A 94 11.26 2.67 2.65
N TYR A 95 12.40 3.32 2.77
CA TYR A 95 13.39 3.01 3.80
C TYR A 95 14.00 4.29 4.41
N CYS A 96 14.60 4.13 5.57
CA CYS A 96 15.44 5.15 6.19
C CYS A 96 16.73 4.54 6.72
N ARG A 97 17.24 4.98 7.86
CA ARG A 97 18.44 4.40 8.46
C ARG A 97 18.14 3.11 9.22
N SER A 98 17.15 3.14 10.11
CA SER A 98 16.81 2.05 11.03
C SER A 98 15.33 1.66 11.05
N GLY A 99 14.45 2.40 10.36
CA GLY A 99 13.02 2.10 10.24
C GLY A 99 12.06 3.10 10.87
N ASN A 100 12.49 4.02 11.73
CA ASN A 100 11.58 4.96 12.41
C ASN A 100 11.01 6.02 11.46
N ARG A 101 11.86 6.71 10.73
CA ARG A 101 11.43 7.74 9.77
C ARG A 101 10.65 7.15 8.61
N SER A 102 11.02 5.95 8.15
CA SER A 102 10.32 5.27 7.06
C SER A 102 8.89 4.90 7.41
N LYS A 103 8.62 4.51 8.64
CA LYS A 103 7.24 4.26 9.12
C LYS A 103 6.44 5.55 9.19
N GLN A 104 7.02 6.64 9.68
CA GLN A 104 6.37 7.95 9.70
C GLN A 104 6.07 8.44 8.28
N ALA A 105 7.03 8.35 7.38
CA ALA A 105 6.87 8.75 5.98
C ALA A 105 5.80 7.90 5.28
N SER A 106 5.80 6.60 5.49
CA SER A 106 4.80 5.69 4.93
C SER A 106 3.38 6.05 5.36
N ASP A 107 3.19 6.37 6.63
CA ASP A 107 1.92 6.86 7.17
C ASP A 107 1.46 8.15 6.49
N LYS A 108 2.37 9.10 6.32
CA LYS A 108 2.09 10.37 5.63
C LYS A 108 1.70 10.15 4.17
N LEU A 109 2.40 9.27 3.47
CA LEU A 109 2.11 8.93 2.08
C LEU A 109 0.73 8.30 1.92
N VAL A 110 0.37 7.38 2.81
CA VAL A 110 -0.97 6.79 2.84
C VAL A 110 -2.04 7.87 3.02
N LYS A 111 -1.83 8.81 3.92
CA LYS A 111 -2.76 9.94 4.14
C LYS A 111 -2.87 10.87 2.94
N LEU A 112 -1.82 10.95 2.11
CA LEU A 112 -1.85 11.67 0.84
C LEU A 112 -2.56 10.92 -0.29
N GLY A 113 -3.00 9.68 -0.06
CA GLY A 113 -3.74 8.87 -1.02
C GLY A 113 -2.91 7.87 -1.81
N TYR A 114 -1.64 7.67 -1.45
CA TYR A 114 -0.83 6.61 -2.07
C TYR A 114 -1.33 5.24 -1.61
N THR A 115 -1.59 4.35 -2.56
CA THR A 115 -2.29 3.09 -2.31
C THR A 115 -1.38 1.87 -2.24
N ASN A 116 -0.10 2.02 -2.60
CA ASN A 116 0.80 0.89 -2.74
C ASN A 116 2.16 1.17 -2.11
N ILE A 117 2.14 1.41 -0.81
CA ILE A 117 3.32 1.75 -0.01
C ILE A 117 3.81 0.50 0.73
N VAL A 118 5.10 0.23 0.59
CA VAL A 118 5.81 -0.85 1.27
C VAL A 118 6.98 -0.26 2.05
N GLU A 119 7.03 -0.48 3.35
CA GLU A 119 8.11 -0.05 4.23
C GLU A 119 8.98 -1.24 4.56
N PHE A 120 10.31 -1.11 4.41
CA PHE A 120 11.22 -2.25 4.56
C PHE A 120 12.41 -2.01 5.51
N GLY A 121 12.28 -1.05 6.41
CA GLY A 121 13.25 -0.83 7.47
C GLY A 121 14.32 0.17 7.13
N GLY A 122 15.57 -0.20 7.26
CA GLY A 122 16.65 0.73 7.10
C GLY A 122 17.88 0.19 6.38
N ILE A 123 18.65 1.12 5.84
CA ILE A 123 19.89 0.83 5.12
C ILE A 123 20.91 0.08 5.99
N ASN A 124 20.81 0.18 7.31
CA ASN A 124 21.65 -0.60 8.23
C ASN A 124 21.54 -2.12 8.00
N SER A 125 20.44 -2.59 7.48
CA SER A 125 20.19 -4.01 7.17
C SER A 125 20.36 -4.36 5.69
N TRP A 126 20.71 -3.38 4.86
CA TRP A 126 20.91 -3.59 3.43
C TRP A 126 22.20 -4.38 3.19
N PRO A 127 22.14 -5.59 2.59
CA PRO A 127 23.31 -6.43 2.36
C PRO A 127 24.07 -6.10 1.08
N GLY A 128 23.48 -5.32 0.20
CA GLY A 128 24.03 -4.98 -1.10
C GLY A 128 24.99 -3.79 -1.06
N GLU A 129 25.49 -3.43 -2.20
CA GLU A 129 26.31 -2.24 -2.37
C GLU A 129 25.48 -0.97 -2.23
N THR A 130 26.11 0.10 -1.80
CA THR A 130 25.55 1.45 -1.82
C THR A 130 26.29 2.31 -2.81
N VAL A 131 25.62 3.30 -3.33
CA VAL A 131 26.20 4.32 -4.20
C VAL A 131 26.18 5.67 -3.51
N SER A 132 27.14 6.54 -3.82
CA SER A 132 27.23 7.87 -3.24
C SER A 132 26.94 8.94 -4.30
N GLY A 133 26.64 10.16 -3.82
CA GLY A 133 26.25 11.29 -4.66
C GLY A 133 24.75 11.52 -4.70
N MET A 134 24.32 12.48 -5.50
CA MET A 134 22.90 12.87 -5.62
C MET A 134 22.23 12.31 -6.88
N GLU A 135 22.92 11.52 -7.66
CA GLU A 135 22.41 10.92 -8.90
C GLU A 135 22.11 9.43 -8.74
#